data_2266ff317fd92b0378a9a3811de3e3a6
#
_entry.id   2266ff317fd92b0378a9a3811de3e3a6
#
_cell.length_a   1.000
_cell.length_b   1.000
_cell.length_c   1.000
_cell.angle_alpha   90.00
_cell.angle_beta   90.00
_cell.angle_gamma   90.00
#
_symmetry.space_group_name_H-M   'P 1'
#
loop_
_entity.id
_entity.type
_entity.pdbx_description
1 polymer ?
#
loop_
_entity_poly.entity_id
_entity_poly.type
_entity_poly.pdbx_seq_one_letter_code
_entity_poly.pdbx_strand_id
1 'polypeptide(L)'
;MTAAAPDSEHIRWQWSSFSELSPRDLYAVVRLREAVFVVEQNCPYLDADGRDPNAWHLLGWVEGPSERTLVAYARIFEPGVRYPEGSLGRIVTAPAVRGTGIGKALMAEALRRIESLAPGQSIKIAAQRRLEDFYLGFGFRTISPPYEEDGIIHVDMLR
;
A
#
# COMPACT_ATOMS: atom_id res chain seq x y z
N MET A 1 3.16 -17.39 -26.16
CA MET A 1 2.99 -18.00 -24.82
C MET A 1 2.94 -16.84 -23.83
N THR A 2 1.78 -16.51 -23.32
CA THR A 2 1.61 -15.56 -22.23
C THR A 2 2.17 -16.18 -20.97
N ALA A 3 3.22 -15.60 -20.40
CA ALA A 3 3.71 -16.01 -19.08
C ALA A 3 2.54 -15.87 -18.09
N ALA A 4 2.33 -16.90 -17.26
CA ALA A 4 1.34 -16.84 -16.19
C ALA A 4 1.65 -15.63 -15.29
N ALA A 5 0.60 -14.94 -14.83
CA ALA A 5 0.77 -13.86 -13.88
C ALA A 5 1.47 -14.40 -12.62
N PRO A 6 2.46 -13.67 -12.07
CA PRO A 6 3.16 -14.14 -10.87
C PRO A 6 2.16 -14.26 -9.70
N ASP A 7 2.28 -15.30 -8.92
CA ASP A 7 1.53 -15.50 -7.69
C ASP A 7 2.30 -14.95 -6.47
N SER A 8 1.68 -15.03 -5.30
CA SER A 8 2.26 -14.48 -4.06
C SER A 8 3.57 -15.18 -3.63
N GLU A 9 3.87 -16.38 -4.12
CA GLU A 9 5.09 -17.13 -3.77
C GLU A 9 6.33 -16.59 -4.49
N HIS A 10 6.13 -15.85 -5.59
CA HIS A 10 7.22 -15.30 -6.40
C HIS A 10 7.54 -13.84 -6.06
N ILE A 11 6.95 -13.28 -4.98
CA ILE A 11 7.20 -11.90 -4.57
C ILE A 11 8.38 -11.81 -3.60
N ARG A 12 9.30 -10.90 -3.91
CA ARG A 12 10.36 -10.47 -3.00
C ARG A 12 9.95 -9.17 -2.32
N TRP A 13 9.82 -9.21 -0.99
CA TRP A 13 9.50 -8.05 -0.19
C TRP A 13 10.76 -7.28 0.19
N GLN A 14 10.73 -5.97 -0.08
CA GLN A 14 11.73 -5.01 0.37
C GLN A 14 11.08 -4.09 1.39
N TRP A 15 11.74 -3.91 2.52
CA TRP A 15 11.34 -3.00 3.59
C TRP A 15 12.42 -1.94 3.76
N SER A 16 12.07 -0.66 3.60
CA SER A 16 13.04 0.44 3.62
C SER A 16 12.46 1.68 4.27
N SER A 17 13.30 2.42 4.99
CA SER A 17 13.05 3.84 5.25
C SER A 17 13.20 4.62 3.95
N PHE A 18 12.76 5.88 3.93
CA PHE A 18 12.88 6.73 2.74
C PHE A 18 14.34 6.90 2.29
N SER A 19 15.25 7.11 3.24
CA SER A 19 16.68 7.31 2.95
C SER A 19 17.40 6.06 2.43
N GLU A 20 16.85 4.89 2.67
CA GLU A 20 17.41 3.61 2.17
C GLU A 20 16.90 3.26 0.77
N LEU A 21 15.85 3.93 0.27
CA LEU A 21 15.38 3.75 -1.09
C LEU A 21 16.41 4.28 -2.09
N SER A 22 16.78 3.46 -3.06
CA SER A 22 17.54 3.97 -4.20
C SER A 22 16.67 4.91 -5.04
N PRO A 23 17.27 5.83 -5.81
CA PRO A 23 16.51 6.66 -6.75
C PRO A 23 15.65 5.84 -7.73
N ARG A 24 16.13 4.66 -8.15
CA ARG A 24 15.36 3.74 -9.03
C ARG A 24 14.16 3.14 -8.31
N ASP A 25 14.32 2.74 -7.05
CA ASP A 25 13.23 2.19 -6.25
C ASP A 25 12.17 3.25 -5.98
N LEU A 26 12.58 4.45 -5.59
CA LEU A 26 11.67 5.57 -5.39
C LEU A 26 10.92 5.92 -6.68
N TYR A 27 11.61 5.95 -7.81
CA TYR A 27 10.98 6.21 -9.10
C TYR A 27 9.94 5.13 -9.47
N ALA A 28 10.26 3.86 -9.22
CA ALA A 28 9.32 2.76 -9.45
C ALA A 28 8.07 2.89 -8.55
N VAL A 29 8.25 3.28 -7.28
CA VAL A 29 7.15 3.54 -6.34
C VAL A 29 6.25 4.67 -6.86
N VAL A 30 6.82 5.81 -7.19
CA VAL A 30 6.06 6.97 -7.71
C VAL A 30 5.31 6.60 -8.98
N ARG A 31 5.97 5.92 -9.92
CA ARG A 31 5.36 5.48 -11.17
C ARG A 31 4.17 4.55 -10.97
N LEU A 32 4.27 3.56 -10.08
CA LEU A 32 3.16 2.65 -9.76
C LEU A 32 1.99 3.41 -9.13
N ARG A 33 2.27 4.29 -8.18
CA ARG A 33 1.26 5.10 -7.50
C ARG A 33 0.54 6.03 -8.47
N GLU A 34 1.26 6.74 -9.33
CA GLU A 34 0.67 7.61 -10.35
C GLU A 34 -0.21 6.82 -11.33
N ALA A 35 0.30 5.69 -11.82
CA ALA A 35 -0.43 4.87 -12.78
C ALA A 35 -1.80 4.41 -12.26
N VAL A 36 -1.90 4.08 -10.97
CA VAL A 36 -3.15 3.59 -10.37
C VAL A 36 -3.97 4.73 -9.75
N PHE A 37 -3.40 5.51 -8.85
CA PHE A 37 -4.17 6.49 -8.08
C PHE A 37 -4.53 7.75 -8.87
N VAL A 38 -3.70 8.15 -9.82
CA VAL A 38 -3.95 9.35 -10.64
C VAL A 38 -4.57 8.98 -11.98
N VAL A 39 -3.90 8.14 -12.76
CA VAL A 39 -4.32 7.85 -14.14
C VAL A 39 -5.51 6.90 -14.17
N GLU A 40 -5.40 5.71 -13.59
CA GLU A 40 -6.48 4.70 -13.64
C GLU A 40 -7.74 5.18 -12.92
N GLN A 41 -7.60 5.77 -11.73
CA GLN A 41 -8.73 6.27 -10.95
C GLN A 41 -9.26 7.63 -11.45
N ASN A 42 -8.63 8.19 -12.48
CA ASN A 42 -8.99 9.50 -13.02
C ASN A 42 -9.13 10.57 -11.93
N CYS A 43 -8.16 10.62 -11.03
CA CYS A 43 -8.16 11.47 -9.85
C CYS A 43 -6.96 12.44 -9.90
N PRO A 44 -7.15 13.68 -10.38
CA PRO A 44 -6.08 14.66 -10.48
C PRO A 44 -5.77 15.26 -9.11
N TYR A 45 -4.92 14.64 -8.35
CA TYR A 45 -4.44 15.11 -7.06
C TYR A 45 -2.92 14.94 -6.94
N LEU A 46 -2.31 15.59 -5.96
CA LEU A 46 -0.89 15.50 -5.71
C LEU A 46 -0.60 14.24 -4.88
N ASP A 47 -0.29 13.14 -5.55
CA ASP A 47 0.00 11.87 -4.89
C ASP A 47 1.28 11.92 -4.04
N ALA A 48 2.33 12.59 -4.51
CA ALA A 48 3.54 12.90 -3.73
C ALA A 48 3.22 14.04 -2.73
N ASP A 49 2.64 13.68 -1.58
CA ASP A 49 2.05 14.59 -0.60
C ASP A 49 3.04 15.14 0.44
N GLY A 50 4.35 14.94 0.24
CA GLY A 50 5.42 15.37 1.16
C GLY A 50 5.59 14.49 2.40
N ARG A 51 4.83 13.41 2.56
CA ARG A 51 4.87 12.55 3.74
C ARG A 51 5.76 11.32 3.58
N ASP A 52 6.18 11.00 2.37
CA ASP A 52 7.03 9.84 2.09
C ASP A 52 8.33 9.83 2.90
N PRO A 53 9.00 10.98 3.15
CA PRO A 53 10.21 11.02 3.96
C PRO A 53 10.06 10.52 5.40
N ASN A 54 8.86 10.56 5.94
CA ASN A 54 8.56 10.17 7.33
C ASN A 54 7.90 8.78 7.43
N ALA A 55 7.89 8.03 6.34
CA ALA A 55 7.24 6.74 6.26
C ALA A 55 8.25 5.60 6.10
N TRP A 56 7.78 4.40 6.43
CA TRP A 56 8.35 3.15 5.96
C TRP A 56 7.71 2.74 4.65
N HIS A 57 8.49 2.09 3.80
CA HIS A 57 8.08 1.69 2.46
C HIS A 57 8.19 0.17 2.32
N LEU A 58 7.08 -0.46 1.97
CA LEU A 58 7.02 -1.89 1.65
C LEU A 58 6.84 -2.04 0.15
N LEU A 59 7.82 -2.65 -0.51
CA LEU A 59 7.85 -2.86 -1.95
C LEU A 59 7.79 -4.36 -2.24
N GLY A 60 6.88 -4.76 -3.11
CA GLY A 60 6.77 -6.13 -3.62
C GLY A 60 7.29 -6.22 -5.05
N TRP A 61 8.39 -6.93 -5.23
CA TRP A 61 9.09 -7.08 -6.50
C TRP A 61 8.88 -8.48 -7.08
N VAL A 62 8.76 -8.52 -8.40
CA VAL A 62 8.82 -9.77 -9.18
C VAL A 62 10.06 -9.73 -10.06
N GLU A 63 10.84 -10.80 -10.03
CA GLU A 63 12.02 -10.94 -10.87
C GLU A 63 11.61 -11.21 -12.34
N GLY A 64 12.19 -10.46 -13.24
CA GLY A 64 12.05 -10.66 -14.69
C GLY A 64 13.34 -11.16 -15.32
N PRO A 65 13.34 -11.47 -16.62
CA PRO A 65 14.54 -11.97 -17.32
C PRO A 65 15.72 -11.01 -17.32
N SER A 66 15.48 -9.71 -17.32
CA SER A 66 16.51 -8.67 -17.38
C SER A 66 16.44 -7.70 -16.22
N GLU A 67 15.27 -7.48 -15.64
CA GLU A 67 15.06 -6.53 -14.54
C GLU A 67 13.88 -6.97 -13.67
N ARG A 68 13.90 -6.53 -12.41
CA ARG A 68 12.76 -6.71 -11.49
C ARG A 68 11.69 -5.66 -11.76
N THR A 69 10.45 -6.01 -11.51
CA THR A 69 9.30 -5.12 -11.67
C THR A 69 8.60 -4.93 -10.34
N LEU A 70 8.30 -3.67 -9.96
CA LEU A 70 7.48 -3.37 -8.79
C LEU A 70 6.01 -3.66 -9.11
N VAL A 71 5.40 -4.57 -8.35
CA VAL A 71 4.01 -4.99 -8.56
C VAL A 71 3.11 -4.72 -7.36
N ALA A 72 3.67 -4.44 -6.20
CA ALA A 72 2.91 -4.15 -4.98
C ALA A 72 3.65 -3.11 -4.13
N TYR A 73 2.90 -2.25 -3.45
CA TYR A 73 3.46 -1.23 -2.58
C TYR A 73 2.49 -0.87 -1.47
N ALA A 74 3.05 -0.56 -0.29
CA ALA A 74 2.33 0.07 0.82
C ALA A 74 3.24 1.07 1.52
N ARG A 75 2.63 2.17 2.01
CA ARG A 75 3.27 3.18 2.84
C ARG A 75 2.80 3.00 4.28
N ILE A 76 3.74 2.92 5.22
CA ILE A 76 3.47 2.63 6.61
C ILE A 76 4.01 3.77 7.49
N PHE A 77 3.19 4.26 8.42
CA PHE A 77 3.57 5.25 9.43
C PHE A 77 3.54 4.65 10.82
N GLU A 78 4.58 4.92 11.59
CA GLU A 78 4.60 4.61 13.01
C GLU A 78 3.53 5.40 13.78
N PRO A 79 3.08 4.93 14.95
CA PRO A 79 2.20 5.70 15.83
C PRO A 79 2.77 7.10 16.11
N GLY A 80 1.92 8.12 16.07
CA GLY A 80 2.28 9.52 16.33
C GLY A 80 2.83 10.28 15.11
N VAL A 81 3.06 9.62 13.96
CA VAL A 81 3.56 10.31 12.77
C VAL A 81 2.42 10.92 11.96
N ARG A 82 1.41 10.16 11.59
CA ARG A 82 0.24 10.64 10.86
C ARG A 82 -0.99 10.76 11.76
N TYR A 83 -1.21 9.75 12.58
CA TYR A 83 -2.26 9.66 13.58
C TYR A 83 -1.64 9.24 14.92
N PRO A 84 -2.36 9.34 16.05
CA PRO A 84 -1.90 8.73 17.29
C PRO A 84 -1.63 7.22 17.12
N GLU A 85 -2.44 6.55 16.31
CA GLU A 85 -2.29 5.15 15.92
C GLU A 85 -1.24 5.01 14.80
N GLY A 86 -0.71 3.80 14.61
CA GLY A 86 -0.01 3.43 13.39
C GLY A 86 -0.93 3.53 12.17
N SER A 87 -0.38 3.68 10.97
CA SER A 87 -1.20 3.82 9.78
C SER A 87 -0.59 3.13 8.57
N LEU A 88 -1.46 2.59 7.72
CA LEU A 88 -1.16 2.10 6.39
C LEU A 88 -1.84 2.97 5.35
N GLY A 89 -1.17 3.25 4.26
CA GLY A 89 -1.74 4.00 3.15
C GLY A 89 -1.04 3.69 1.83
N ARG A 90 -1.54 4.28 0.75
CA ARG A 90 -1.00 4.04 -0.60
C ARG A 90 -0.86 2.55 -0.93
N ILE A 91 -1.78 1.74 -0.42
CA ILE A 91 -1.81 0.29 -0.68
C ILE A 91 -2.25 0.07 -2.12
N VAL A 92 -1.36 -0.51 -2.91
CA VAL A 92 -1.58 -0.65 -4.36
C VAL A 92 -0.93 -1.91 -4.91
N THR A 93 -1.59 -2.52 -5.89
CA THR A 93 -1.03 -3.57 -6.73
C THR A 93 -1.12 -3.17 -8.20
N ALA A 94 -0.11 -3.54 -8.99
CA ALA A 94 -0.14 -3.34 -10.43
C ALA A 94 -1.34 -4.08 -11.05
N PRO A 95 -2.01 -3.51 -12.07
CA PRO A 95 -3.18 -4.16 -12.70
C PRO A 95 -2.91 -5.59 -13.16
N ALA A 96 -1.71 -5.87 -13.68
CA ALA A 96 -1.34 -7.17 -14.23
C ALA A 96 -1.32 -8.32 -13.19
N VAL A 97 -1.26 -8.00 -11.88
CA VAL A 97 -1.19 -9.01 -10.82
C VAL A 97 -2.44 -9.06 -9.95
N ARG A 98 -3.49 -8.34 -10.31
CA ARG A 98 -4.76 -8.36 -9.57
C ARG A 98 -5.45 -9.73 -9.73
N GLY A 99 -6.14 -10.16 -8.69
CA GLY A 99 -6.80 -11.47 -8.68
C GLY A 99 -5.87 -12.67 -8.42
N THR A 100 -4.57 -12.45 -8.22
CA THR A 100 -3.57 -13.51 -7.96
C THR A 100 -3.27 -13.73 -6.47
N GLY A 101 -3.93 -12.99 -5.57
CA GLY A 101 -3.68 -13.05 -4.12
C GLY A 101 -2.60 -12.09 -3.61
N ILE A 102 -1.91 -11.37 -4.50
CA ILE A 102 -0.83 -10.43 -4.14
C ILE A 102 -1.31 -9.31 -3.23
N GLY A 103 -2.53 -8.80 -3.42
CA GLY A 103 -3.09 -7.77 -2.53
C GLY A 103 -3.26 -8.27 -1.09
N LYS A 104 -3.67 -9.52 -0.91
CA LYS A 104 -3.75 -10.15 0.42
C LYS A 104 -2.37 -10.37 1.03
N ALA A 105 -1.40 -10.82 0.22
CA ALA A 105 -0.02 -10.99 0.66
C ALA A 105 0.62 -9.66 1.07
N LEU A 106 0.38 -8.58 0.32
CA LEU A 106 0.82 -7.22 0.65
C LEU A 106 0.27 -6.78 2.01
N MET A 107 -1.04 -6.96 2.25
CA MET A 107 -1.65 -6.60 3.53
C MET A 107 -1.10 -7.42 4.68
N ALA A 108 -0.95 -8.73 4.52
CA ALA A 108 -0.39 -9.59 5.57
C ALA A 108 1.04 -9.16 5.93
N GLU A 109 1.89 -8.88 4.93
CA GLU A 109 3.26 -8.43 5.17
C GLU A 109 3.29 -7.03 5.80
N ALA A 110 2.44 -6.09 5.34
CA ALA A 110 2.35 -4.75 5.93
C ALA A 110 1.94 -4.79 7.40
N LEU A 111 0.94 -5.61 7.75
CA LEU A 111 0.51 -5.80 9.13
C LEU A 111 1.60 -6.41 10.00
N ARG A 112 2.32 -7.41 9.48
CA ARG A 112 3.46 -8.00 10.18
C ARG A 112 4.57 -6.97 10.46
N ARG A 113 4.85 -6.08 9.51
CA ARG A 113 5.87 -5.02 9.66
C ARG A 113 5.46 -3.98 10.68
N ILE A 114 4.24 -3.47 10.62
CA ILE A 114 3.79 -2.46 11.59
C ILE A 114 3.66 -3.04 13.00
N GLU A 115 3.24 -4.30 13.15
CA GLU A 115 3.22 -4.98 14.43
C GLU A 115 4.63 -5.11 15.02
N SER A 116 5.65 -5.34 14.18
CA SER A 116 7.05 -5.38 14.64
C SER A 116 7.57 -4.02 15.07
N LEU A 117 7.09 -2.93 14.45
CA LEU A 117 7.48 -1.56 14.83
C LEU A 117 6.81 -1.10 16.12
N ALA A 118 5.55 -1.44 16.31
CA ALA A 118 4.71 -0.96 17.41
C ALA A 118 3.78 -2.08 17.91
N PRO A 119 4.31 -3.06 18.65
CA PRO A 119 3.54 -4.22 19.10
C PRO A 119 2.30 -3.83 19.93
N GLY A 120 1.14 -4.41 19.58
CA GLY A 120 -0.12 -4.21 20.30
C GLY A 120 -0.74 -2.83 20.13
N GLN A 121 -0.21 -1.98 19.26
CA GLN A 121 -0.79 -0.67 18.99
C GLN A 121 -1.89 -0.75 17.94
N SER A 122 -2.90 0.11 18.07
CA SER A 122 -3.96 0.24 17.07
C SER A 122 -3.44 0.76 15.75
N ILE A 123 -4.09 0.35 14.65
CA ILE A 123 -3.77 0.76 13.29
C ILE A 123 -5.00 1.44 12.69
N LYS A 124 -4.83 2.69 12.23
CA LYS A 124 -5.87 3.47 11.57
C LYS A 124 -5.59 3.60 10.08
N ILE A 125 -6.62 3.39 9.27
CA ILE A 125 -6.58 3.61 7.82
C ILE A 125 -7.75 4.48 7.35
N ALA A 126 -7.50 5.25 6.29
CA ALA A 126 -8.54 5.88 5.47
C ALA A 126 -8.73 4.99 4.23
N ALA A 127 -9.77 4.17 4.23
CA ALA A 127 -10.02 3.18 3.19
C ALA A 127 -11.00 3.72 2.15
N GLN A 128 -10.74 3.49 0.86
CA GLN A 128 -11.78 3.65 -0.15
C GLN A 128 -12.95 2.72 0.18
N ARG A 129 -14.17 3.26 0.25
CA ARG A 129 -15.36 2.51 0.69
C ARG A 129 -15.58 1.21 -0.08
N ARG A 130 -15.28 1.20 -1.38
CA ARG A 130 -15.39 -0.01 -2.22
C ARG A 130 -14.48 -1.17 -1.76
N LEU A 131 -13.46 -0.90 -0.94
CA LEU A 131 -12.53 -1.87 -0.39
C LEU A 131 -12.79 -2.18 1.10
N GLU A 132 -13.88 -1.68 1.66
CA GLU A 132 -14.22 -1.85 3.08
C GLU A 132 -14.25 -3.34 3.47
N ASP A 133 -14.95 -4.18 2.70
CA ASP A 133 -15.02 -5.63 2.95
C ASP A 133 -13.64 -6.31 2.91
N PHE A 134 -12.76 -5.86 2.03
CA PHE A 134 -11.39 -6.35 1.96
C PHE A 134 -10.64 -6.11 3.29
N TYR A 135 -10.75 -4.91 3.85
CA TYR A 135 -10.10 -4.57 5.12
C TYR A 135 -10.79 -5.20 6.34
N LEU A 136 -12.12 -5.38 6.31
CA LEU A 136 -12.84 -6.15 7.34
C LEU A 136 -12.24 -7.54 7.48
N GLY A 137 -11.87 -8.18 6.37
CA GLY A 137 -11.22 -9.49 6.35
C GLY A 137 -9.87 -9.54 7.06
N PHE A 138 -9.22 -8.40 7.31
CA PHE A 138 -7.97 -8.28 8.07
C PHE A 138 -8.17 -7.79 9.51
N GLY A 139 -9.39 -7.78 10.01
CA GLY A 139 -9.71 -7.40 11.39
C GLY A 139 -9.89 -5.90 11.62
N PHE A 140 -9.93 -5.10 10.56
CA PHE A 140 -10.34 -3.70 10.67
C PHE A 140 -11.85 -3.59 10.87
N ARG A 141 -12.28 -2.55 11.57
CA ARG A 141 -13.69 -2.17 11.72
C ARG A 141 -13.87 -0.72 11.32
N THR A 142 -14.98 -0.40 10.71
CA THR A 142 -15.34 0.97 10.32
C THR A 142 -15.65 1.80 11.56
N ILE A 143 -15.07 3.00 11.64
CA ILE A 143 -15.20 3.91 12.78
C ILE A 143 -15.74 5.29 12.41
N SER A 144 -16.02 5.55 11.14
CA SER A 144 -16.57 6.83 10.67
C SER A 144 -17.74 6.62 9.71
N PRO A 145 -18.62 7.63 9.53
CA PRO A 145 -19.51 7.66 8.38
C PRO A 145 -18.69 7.81 7.09
N PRO A 146 -19.26 7.47 5.91
CA PRO A 146 -18.62 7.73 4.63
C PRO A 146 -18.38 9.24 4.42
N TYR A 147 -17.25 9.57 3.82
CA TYR A 147 -16.88 10.93 3.43
C TYR A 147 -16.19 10.93 2.07
N GLU A 148 -16.23 12.06 1.38
CA GLU A 148 -15.56 12.23 0.10
C GLU A 148 -14.16 12.84 0.30
N GLU A 149 -13.17 12.25 -0.35
CA GLU A 149 -11.80 12.77 -0.46
C GLU A 149 -11.34 12.61 -1.91
N ASP A 150 -10.98 13.73 -2.54
CA ASP A 150 -10.54 13.76 -3.95
C ASP A 150 -11.52 13.07 -4.92
N GLY A 151 -12.84 13.22 -4.70
CA GLY A 151 -13.89 12.62 -5.53
C GLY A 151 -14.13 11.13 -5.29
N ILE A 152 -13.48 10.53 -4.29
CA ILE A 152 -13.62 9.10 -3.94
C ILE A 152 -14.19 8.98 -2.54
N ILE A 153 -15.21 8.13 -2.37
CA ILE A 153 -15.82 7.89 -1.05
C ILE A 153 -14.90 7.01 -0.21
N HIS A 154 -14.60 7.49 1.00
CA HIS A 154 -13.77 6.84 2.00
C HIS A 154 -14.54 6.55 3.29
N VAL A 155 -14.00 5.65 4.09
CA VAL A 155 -14.35 5.44 5.51
C VAL A 155 -13.06 5.32 6.30
N ASP A 156 -13.08 5.79 7.55
CA ASP A 156 -12.00 5.49 8.48
C ASP A 156 -12.22 4.12 9.11
N MET A 157 -11.16 3.36 9.21
CA MET A 157 -11.20 2.03 9.82
C MET A 157 -10.07 1.87 10.84
N LEU A 158 -10.32 1.06 11.86
CA LEU A 158 -9.40 0.80 12.97
C LEU A 158 -9.24 -0.71 13.20
N ARG A 159 -8.03 -1.13 13.44
CA ARG A 159 -7.68 -2.49 13.87
C ARG A 159 -6.89 -2.46 15.18
#